data_993fedb5a4d979c90d11faa0d1f03235
#
_entry.id   993fedb5a4d979c90d11faa0d1f03235
#
_cell.length_a   1.000
_cell.length_b   1.000
_cell.length_c   1.000
_cell.angle_alpha   90.00
_cell.angle_beta   90.00
_cell.angle_gamma   90.00
#
_symmetry.space_group_name_H-M   'P 1'
#
loop_
_entity.id
_entity.type
_entity.pdbx_description
1 polymer ?
#
loop_
_entity_poly.entity_id
_entity_poly.type
_entity_poly.pdbx_seq_one_letter_code
_entity_poly.pdbx_strand_id
1 'polypeptide(L)'
;AIPVLWGWGITWRDAVIAAGMYAITGHGVTVGFHRYLTHRGFRAKRWLRVCLAVAGSMAIQGPVIQWVADHRRHHRFSDRDGDPHSPWRYGSDLKALTKGFFYAHIGWLFDWDKTSETRYAPELVADRDIRKVDSTFVLWVSVSMLVPPLVGGLWSWSWVGALTAFFWGSLVRVCLLHHVAFSTNSVCHMIGRRPFKSRDHSENVWWLAIPSMGESWHNFHHAEPTSARHGVRFMEIDTSAMIIKVMEKLRWVSDVRWPDAATIARRKVAAQPAG
;
A
#
# COMPACT_ATOMS: atom_id res chain seq x y z
N ALA A 1 -15.25 -18.99 4.69
CA ALA A 1 -15.57 -20.25 5.37
C ALA A 1 -16.57 -21.10 4.56
N ILE A 2 -17.71 -20.57 4.08
CA ILE A 2 -18.76 -21.35 3.38
C ILE A 2 -18.21 -22.13 2.16
N PRO A 3 -17.44 -21.53 1.18
CA PRO A 3 -16.90 -22.28 0.06
C PRO A 3 -15.95 -23.41 0.47
N VAL A 4 -15.18 -23.23 1.54
CA VAL A 4 -14.29 -24.27 2.08
C VAL A 4 -15.11 -25.42 2.67
N LEU A 5 -16.20 -25.12 3.38
CA LEU A 5 -17.14 -26.12 3.89
C LEU A 5 -17.85 -26.90 2.78
N TRP A 6 -18.00 -26.32 1.60
CA TRP A 6 -18.55 -26.97 0.40
C TRP A 6 -17.51 -27.74 -0.41
N GLY A 7 -16.31 -27.93 0.12
CA GLY A 7 -15.22 -28.62 -0.57
C GLY A 7 -14.48 -27.79 -1.62
N TRP A 8 -14.72 -26.49 -1.69
CA TRP A 8 -14.02 -25.56 -2.59
C TRP A 8 -12.74 -25.06 -1.95
N GLY A 9 -11.88 -25.98 -1.56
CA GLY A 9 -10.53 -25.68 -1.09
C GLY A 9 -9.72 -24.94 -2.14
N ILE A 10 -8.66 -24.27 -1.70
CA ILE A 10 -7.73 -23.60 -2.62
C ILE A 10 -6.98 -24.66 -3.46
N THR A 11 -7.01 -24.49 -4.77
CA THR A 11 -6.17 -25.28 -5.68
C THR A 11 -4.85 -24.53 -5.93
N TRP A 12 -3.83 -25.25 -6.45
CA TRP A 12 -2.58 -24.59 -6.83
C TRP A 12 -2.77 -23.52 -7.93
N ARG A 13 -3.77 -23.69 -8.82
CA ARG A 13 -4.12 -22.70 -9.85
C ARG A 13 -4.68 -21.42 -9.20
N ASP A 14 -5.59 -21.58 -8.24
CA ASP A 14 -6.14 -20.45 -7.47
C ASP A 14 -5.05 -19.71 -6.70
N ALA A 15 -4.10 -20.45 -6.11
CA ALA A 15 -2.96 -19.86 -5.40
C ALA A 15 -2.07 -19.02 -6.34
N VAL A 16 -1.77 -19.53 -7.54
CA VAL A 16 -0.99 -18.78 -8.54
C VAL A 16 -1.73 -17.53 -9.01
N ILE A 17 -3.03 -17.64 -9.31
CA ILE A 17 -3.85 -16.49 -9.73
C ILE A 17 -3.92 -15.47 -8.61
N ALA A 18 -4.20 -15.90 -7.39
CA ALA A 18 -4.28 -15.01 -6.22
C ALA A 18 -2.94 -14.30 -5.95
N ALA A 19 -1.82 -15.03 -5.97
CA ALA A 19 -0.48 -14.47 -5.78
C ALA A 19 -0.10 -13.48 -6.89
N GLY A 20 -0.39 -13.80 -8.15
CA GLY A 20 -0.15 -12.91 -9.29
C GLY A 20 -0.96 -11.62 -9.19
N MET A 21 -2.26 -11.74 -8.90
CA MET A 21 -3.13 -10.56 -8.70
C MET A 21 -2.73 -9.76 -7.46
N TYR A 22 -2.34 -10.42 -6.37
CA TYR A 22 -1.83 -9.75 -5.17
C TYR A 22 -0.58 -8.94 -5.48
N ALA A 23 0.39 -9.54 -6.19
CA ALA A 23 1.62 -8.87 -6.58
C ALA A 23 1.36 -7.67 -7.50
N ILE A 24 0.54 -7.83 -8.55
CA ILE A 24 0.24 -6.73 -9.50
C ILE A 24 -0.46 -5.58 -8.78
N THR A 25 -1.53 -5.86 -8.06
CA THR A 25 -2.35 -4.80 -7.45
C THR A 25 -1.68 -4.19 -6.23
N GLY A 26 -0.96 -4.99 -5.44
CA GLY A 26 -0.20 -4.50 -4.30
C GLY A 26 0.97 -3.60 -4.73
N HIS A 27 1.76 -3.98 -5.74
CA HIS A 27 2.79 -3.08 -6.27
C HIS A 27 2.19 -1.88 -7.03
N GLY A 28 0.97 -2.00 -7.55
CA GLY A 28 0.22 -0.84 -8.05
C GLY A 28 -0.01 0.21 -6.96
N VAL A 29 -0.32 -0.22 -5.74
CA VAL A 29 -0.43 0.68 -4.58
C VAL A 29 0.96 1.12 -4.11
N THR A 30 1.85 0.20 -3.78
CA THR A 30 3.10 0.52 -3.09
C THR A 30 4.11 1.27 -3.97
N VAL A 31 4.25 0.88 -5.24
CA VAL A 31 5.12 1.55 -6.22
C VAL A 31 4.38 2.71 -6.90
N GLY A 32 3.13 2.47 -7.34
CA GLY A 32 2.35 3.43 -8.13
C GLY A 32 1.76 4.56 -7.28
N PHE A 33 0.79 4.25 -6.43
CA PHE A 33 0.10 5.26 -5.63
C PHE A 33 1.03 5.89 -4.61
N HIS A 34 1.76 5.07 -3.86
CA HIS A 34 2.54 5.50 -2.72
C HIS A 34 3.87 6.16 -3.12
N ARG A 35 4.86 5.36 -3.59
CA ARG A 35 6.22 5.89 -3.85
C ARG A 35 6.28 6.83 -5.06
N TYR A 36 5.45 6.63 -6.08
CA TYR A 36 5.45 7.45 -7.27
C TYR A 36 4.51 8.65 -7.16
N LEU A 37 3.19 8.45 -7.12
CA LEU A 37 2.21 9.54 -7.22
C LEU A 37 2.15 10.38 -5.94
N THR A 38 2.27 9.77 -4.75
CA THR A 38 2.25 10.49 -3.48
C THR A 38 3.58 11.18 -3.20
N HIS A 39 4.67 10.41 -3.16
CA HIS A 39 5.97 10.88 -2.64
C HIS A 39 6.97 11.30 -3.70
N ARG A 40 6.64 11.07 -4.99
CA ARG A 40 7.51 11.46 -6.12
C ARG A 40 8.93 10.94 -5.96
N GLY A 41 9.08 9.70 -5.50
CA GLY A 41 10.35 9.03 -5.27
C GLY A 41 11.15 8.76 -6.56
N PHE A 42 10.51 8.85 -7.72
CA PHE A 42 11.12 8.73 -9.04
C PHE A 42 10.24 9.40 -10.12
N ARG A 43 10.74 9.50 -11.35
CA ARG A 43 9.94 9.85 -12.53
C ARG A 43 9.67 8.60 -13.36
N ALA A 44 8.50 8.49 -13.98
CA ALA A 44 8.09 7.37 -14.82
C ALA A 44 7.70 7.84 -16.23
N LYS A 45 7.95 6.97 -17.24
CA LYS A 45 7.39 7.16 -18.57
C LYS A 45 5.85 7.20 -18.51
N ARG A 46 5.21 7.95 -19.41
CA ARG A 46 3.75 8.16 -19.43
C ARG A 46 2.96 6.85 -19.40
N TRP A 47 3.32 5.87 -20.22
CA TRP A 47 2.63 4.58 -20.26
C TRP A 47 2.72 3.84 -18.93
N LEU A 48 3.91 3.84 -18.30
CA LEU A 48 4.13 3.18 -17.00
C LEU A 48 3.35 3.88 -15.89
N ARG A 49 3.28 5.22 -15.91
CA ARG A 49 2.46 6.00 -14.98
C ARG A 49 1.00 5.55 -15.02
N VAL A 50 0.43 5.40 -16.22
CA VAL A 50 -0.95 4.92 -16.41
C VAL A 50 -1.10 3.49 -15.94
N CYS A 51 -0.18 2.59 -16.33
CA CYS A 51 -0.21 1.19 -15.90
C CYS A 51 -0.16 1.06 -14.35
N LEU A 52 0.71 1.82 -13.69
CA LEU A 52 0.82 1.82 -12.23
C LEU A 52 -0.45 2.37 -11.56
N ALA A 53 -1.05 3.43 -12.14
CA ALA A 53 -2.31 3.97 -11.63
C ALA A 53 -3.47 2.97 -11.79
N VAL A 54 -3.56 2.28 -12.92
CA VAL A 54 -4.55 1.22 -13.16
C VAL A 54 -4.34 0.05 -12.18
N ALA A 55 -3.11 -0.46 -12.05
CA ALA A 55 -2.80 -1.56 -11.15
C ALA A 55 -3.14 -1.21 -9.68
N GLY A 56 -2.86 0.03 -9.24
CA GLY A 56 -3.24 0.51 -7.91
C GLY A 56 -4.76 0.61 -7.74
N SER A 57 -5.49 1.08 -8.76
CA SER A 57 -6.96 1.12 -8.73
C SER A 57 -7.58 -0.28 -8.63
N MET A 58 -6.94 -1.29 -9.23
CA MET A 58 -7.35 -2.70 -9.13
C MET A 58 -7.16 -3.29 -7.73
N ALA A 59 -6.46 -2.62 -6.81
CA ALA A 59 -6.38 -3.00 -5.40
C ALA A 59 -7.67 -2.70 -4.62
N ILE A 60 -8.58 -1.91 -5.21
CA ILE A 60 -9.91 -1.57 -4.65
C ILE A 60 -9.80 -0.79 -3.31
N GLN A 61 -8.77 0.05 -3.19
CA GLN A 61 -8.57 0.91 -2.01
C GLN A 61 -9.08 2.34 -2.19
N GLY A 62 -9.92 2.57 -3.20
CA GLY A 62 -10.45 3.87 -3.58
C GLY A 62 -9.83 4.43 -4.86
N PRO A 63 -10.43 5.50 -5.43
CA PRO A 63 -9.91 6.23 -6.58
C PRO A 63 -8.51 6.79 -6.29
N VAL A 64 -7.67 6.87 -7.33
CA VAL A 64 -6.25 7.20 -7.18
C VAL A 64 -6.00 8.58 -6.58
N ILE A 65 -6.80 9.60 -6.96
CA ILE A 65 -6.61 10.97 -6.50
C ILE A 65 -6.98 11.09 -5.01
N GLN A 66 -8.12 10.49 -4.62
CA GLN A 66 -8.54 10.45 -3.23
C GLN A 66 -7.53 9.71 -2.36
N TRP A 67 -7.03 8.54 -2.80
CA TRP A 67 -6.03 7.77 -2.07
C TRP A 67 -4.76 8.59 -1.81
N VAL A 68 -4.24 9.27 -2.85
CA VAL A 68 -3.05 10.13 -2.73
C VAL A 68 -3.31 11.33 -1.81
N ALA A 69 -4.50 11.93 -1.90
CA ALA A 69 -4.87 13.06 -1.05
C ALA A 69 -4.92 12.65 0.42
N ASP A 70 -5.57 11.52 0.75
CA ASP A 70 -5.65 10.98 2.11
C ASP A 70 -4.26 10.69 2.67
N HIS A 71 -3.39 10.06 1.88
CA HIS A 71 -2.04 9.71 2.32
C HIS A 71 -1.14 10.93 2.52
N ARG A 72 -1.24 11.95 1.67
CA ARG A 72 -0.53 13.23 1.88
C ARG A 72 -1.04 13.99 3.09
N ARG A 73 -2.33 13.94 3.37
CA ARG A 73 -2.92 14.49 4.58
C ARG A 73 -2.40 13.75 5.82
N HIS A 74 -2.34 12.41 5.77
CA HIS A 74 -1.72 11.60 6.80
C HIS A 74 -0.28 12.04 7.09
N HIS A 75 0.60 12.13 6.10
CA HIS A 75 1.99 12.58 6.32
C HIS A 75 2.10 13.99 6.89
N ARG A 76 1.15 14.87 6.55
CA ARG A 76 1.14 16.22 7.09
C ARG A 76 0.78 16.27 8.57
N PHE A 77 -0.13 15.42 9.00
CA PHE A 77 -0.69 15.42 10.35
C PHE A 77 -0.41 14.15 11.14
N SER A 78 0.44 13.27 10.63
CA SER A 78 0.69 11.93 11.17
C SER A 78 0.68 11.88 12.69
N ASP A 79 -0.22 11.07 13.24
CA ASP A 79 -0.48 10.85 14.67
C ASP A 79 -0.87 12.11 15.47
N ARG A 80 -1.42 13.14 14.79
CA ARG A 80 -1.90 14.38 15.36
C ARG A 80 -3.33 14.65 14.95
N ASP A 81 -3.92 15.70 15.54
CA ASP A 81 -5.22 16.18 15.12
C ASP A 81 -5.21 16.57 13.63
N GLY A 82 -6.20 16.07 12.88
CA GLY A 82 -6.26 16.20 11.43
C GLY A 82 -5.76 14.99 10.64
N ASP A 83 -5.12 13.99 11.26
CA ASP A 83 -4.76 12.73 10.60
C ASP A 83 -6.02 11.90 10.29
N PRO A 84 -6.24 11.48 9.02
CA PRO A 84 -7.44 10.74 8.65
C PRO A 84 -7.54 9.36 9.31
N HIS A 85 -6.43 8.74 9.72
CA HIS A 85 -6.44 7.36 10.22
C HIS A 85 -5.42 7.07 11.34
N SER A 86 -5.21 8.01 12.27
CA SER A 86 -4.32 7.78 13.40
C SER A 86 -4.92 6.87 14.47
N PRO A 87 -4.16 5.87 14.98
CA PRO A 87 -4.56 5.10 16.16
C PRO A 87 -4.49 5.92 17.45
N TRP A 88 -3.85 7.07 17.44
CA TRP A 88 -3.70 7.99 18.60
C TRP A 88 -4.84 9.02 18.71
N ARG A 89 -5.81 8.99 17.80
CA ARG A 89 -6.92 9.95 17.70
C ARG A 89 -7.70 10.17 19.02
N TYR A 90 -7.82 9.14 19.85
CA TYR A 90 -8.66 9.16 21.05
C TYR A 90 -7.87 9.30 22.35
N GLY A 91 -6.55 9.38 22.29
CA GLY A 91 -5.66 9.48 23.45
C GLY A 91 -4.68 8.32 23.55
N SER A 92 -3.99 8.20 24.70
CA SER A 92 -2.87 7.26 24.90
C SER A 92 -3.15 6.16 25.95
N ASP A 93 -4.31 6.18 26.62
CA ASP A 93 -4.69 5.09 27.52
C ASP A 93 -5.13 3.84 26.74
N LEU A 94 -5.13 2.67 27.39
CA LEU A 94 -5.40 1.40 26.75
C LEU A 94 -6.74 1.35 26.01
N LYS A 95 -7.80 1.95 26.57
CA LYS A 95 -9.13 1.99 25.95
C LYS A 95 -9.13 2.89 24.71
N ALA A 96 -8.51 4.06 24.79
CA ALA A 96 -8.34 5.00 23.69
C ALA A 96 -7.52 4.37 22.54
N LEU A 97 -6.39 3.74 22.85
CA LEU A 97 -5.54 3.05 21.88
C LEU A 97 -6.25 1.86 21.21
N THR A 98 -7.00 1.07 21.98
CA THR A 98 -7.81 -0.01 21.40
C THR A 98 -8.84 0.53 20.41
N LYS A 99 -9.58 1.57 20.79
CA LYS A 99 -10.54 2.25 19.91
C LYS A 99 -9.84 2.85 18.68
N GLY A 100 -8.70 3.50 18.90
CA GLY A 100 -7.89 4.10 17.85
C GLY A 100 -7.31 3.09 16.88
N PHE A 101 -6.88 1.92 17.37
CA PHE A 101 -6.43 0.82 16.52
C PHE A 101 -7.51 0.40 15.51
N PHE A 102 -8.72 0.10 15.97
CA PHE A 102 -9.81 -0.29 15.08
C PHE A 102 -10.24 0.85 14.16
N TYR A 103 -10.19 2.10 14.64
CA TYR A 103 -10.43 3.27 13.80
C TYR A 103 -9.38 3.39 12.69
N ALA A 104 -8.09 3.34 13.00
CA ALA A 104 -7.02 3.43 12.03
C ALA A 104 -6.99 2.24 11.06
N HIS A 105 -7.39 1.05 11.54
CA HIS A 105 -7.42 -0.15 10.72
C HIS A 105 -8.55 -0.14 9.69
N ILE A 106 -9.78 0.18 10.09
CA ILE A 106 -10.94 0.13 9.19
C ILE A 106 -11.96 1.27 9.40
N GLY A 107 -12.08 1.80 10.63
CA GLY A 107 -13.14 2.76 10.98
C GLY A 107 -13.09 4.05 10.18
N TRP A 108 -11.90 4.52 9.84
CA TRP A 108 -11.69 5.75 9.07
C TRP A 108 -12.33 5.72 7.67
N LEU A 109 -12.55 4.56 7.09
CA LEU A 109 -13.24 4.41 5.80
C LEU A 109 -14.68 4.90 5.85
N PHE A 110 -15.30 4.87 7.04
CA PHE A 110 -16.67 5.29 7.30
C PHE A 110 -16.78 6.71 7.87
N ASP A 111 -15.63 7.42 8.01
CA ASP A 111 -15.64 8.81 8.47
C ASP A 111 -16.17 9.74 7.37
N TRP A 112 -16.93 10.75 7.79
CA TRP A 112 -17.47 11.78 6.90
C TRP A 112 -16.44 12.86 6.52
N ASP A 113 -15.33 12.98 7.28
CA ASP A 113 -14.27 13.95 7.02
C ASP A 113 -13.41 13.54 5.83
N LYS A 114 -13.91 13.77 4.62
CA LYS A 114 -13.19 13.46 3.39
C LYS A 114 -12.09 14.49 3.10
N THR A 115 -10.95 13.99 2.69
CA THR A 115 -9.81 14.84 2.33
C THR A 115 -10.06 15.58 1.01
N SER A 116 -9.77 16.87 0.97
CA SER A 116 -9.89 17.68 -0.25
C SER A 116 -8.80 17.32 -1.26
N GLU A 117 -9.18 16.73 -2.38
CA GLU A 117 -8.29 16.38 -3.49
C GLU A 117 -7.59 17.61 -4.07
N THR A 118 -8.32 18.71 -4.25
CA THR A 118 -7.78 19.96 -4.81
C THR A 118 -6.73 20.61 -3.92
N ARG A 119 -6.81 20.38 -2.60
CA ARG A 119 -5.84 20.89 -1.62
C ARG A 119 -4.59 20.00 -1.53
N TYR A 120 -4.77 18.69 -1.57
CA TYR A 120 -3.67 17.74 -1.27
C TYR A 120 -3.07 17.09 -2.52
N ALA A 121 -3.80 17.06 -3.65
CA ALA A 121 -3.34 16.46 -4.90
C ALA A 121 -3.70 17.30 -6.14
N PRO A 122 -3.51 18.66 -6.13
CA PRO A 122 -3.98 19.54 -7.22
C PRO A 122 -3.38 19.19 -8.58
N GLU A 123 -2.13 18.73 -8.64
CA GLU A 123 -1.48 18.35 -9.89
C GLU A 123 -2.05 17.04 -10.47
N LEU A 124 -2.57 16.13 -9.63
CA LEU A 124 -3.23 14.92 -10.10
C LEU A 124 -4.65 15.24 -10.61
N VAL A 125 -5.34 16.16 -9.95
CA VAL A 125 -6.62 16.69 -10.41
C VAL A 125 -6.47 17.37 -11.79
N ALA A 126 -5.33 18.02 -12.07
CA ALA A 126 -5.05 18.64 -13.36
C ALA A 126 -4.56 17.64 -14.43
N ASP A 127 -4.04 16.48 -14.04
CA ASP A 127 -3.48 15.47 -14.95
C ASP A 127 -4.60 14.70 -15.67
N ARG A 128 -4.68 14.84 -16.99
CA ARG A 128 -5.73 14.19 -17.80
C ARG A 128 -5.70 12.67 -17.77
N ASP A 129 -4.50 12.05 -17.74
CA ASP A 129 -4.36 10.60 -17.73
C ASP A 129 -4.80 10.02 -16.39
N ILE A 130 -4.34 10.63 -15.29
CA ILE A 130 -4.69 10.19 -13.93
C ILE A 130 -6.17 10.39 -13.66
N ARG A 131 -6.73 11.54 -14.04
CA ARG A 131 -8.16 11.82 -13.92
C ARG A 131 -9.03 10.81 -14.69
N LYS A 132 -8.57 10.36 -15.88
CA LYS A 132 -9.28 9.31 -16.62
C LYS A 132 -9.26 7.98 -15.88
N VAL A 133 -8.13 7.56 -15.33
CA VAL A 133 -8.05 6.35 -14.50
C VAL A 133 -8.94 6.49 -13.27
N ASP A 134 -8.90 7.62 -12.61
CA ASP A 134 -9.69 7.94 -11.41
C ASP A 134 -11.20 7.84 -11.68
N SER A 135 -11.68 8.56 -12.72
CA SER A 135 -13.11 8.58 -13.09
C SER A 135 -13.64 7.23 -13.60
N THR A 136 -12.76 6.33 -14.01
CA THR A 136 -13.10 4.97 -14.43
C THR A 136 -12.81 3.92 -13.35
N PHE A 137 -12.73 4.31 -12.09
CA PHE A 137 -12.38 3.42 -10.97
C PHE A 137 -13.26 2.16 -10.92
N VAL A 138 -14.58 2.28 -11.13
CA VAL A 138 -15.52 1.14 -11.15
C VAL A 138 -15.15 0.11 -12.23
N LEU A 139 -14.64 0.55 -13.39
CA LEU A 139 -14.13 -0.36 -14.42
C LEU A 139 -12.95 -1.18 -13.90
N TRP A 140 -12.00 -0.54 -13.20
CA TRP A 140 -10.82 -1.24 -12.67
C TRP A 140 -11.16 -2.18 -11.52
N VAL A 141 -12.16 -1.84 -10.71
CA VAL A 141 -12.78 -2.77 -9.74
C VAL A 141 -13.33 -3.99 -10.47
N SER A 142 -14.12 -3.78 -11.52
CA SER A 142 -14.73 -4.87 -12.30
C SER A 142 -13.65 -5.76 -12.94
N VAL A 143 -12.62 -5.18 -13.55
CA VAL A 143 -11.47 -5.92 -14.11
C VAL A 143 -10.77 -6.74 -13.02
N SER A 144 -10.51 -6.15 -11.86
CA SER A 144 -9.88 -6.82 -10.72
C SER A 144 -10.67 -8.02 -10.21
N MET A 145 -12.01 -7.91 -10.23
CA MET A 145 -12.91 -8.96 -9.75
C MET A 145 -13.15 -10.04 -10.80
N LEU A 146 -13.15 -9.71 -12.09
CA LEU A 146 -13.53 -10.63 -13.18
C LEU A 146 -12.34 -11.35 -13.81
N VAL A 147 -11.12 -10.80 -13.76
CA VAL A 147 -9.93 -11.45 -14.34
C VAL A 147 -9.65 -12.81 -13.67
N PRO A 148 -9.65 -12.97 -12.33
CA PRO A 148 -9.42 -14.26 -11.71
C PRO A 148 -10.39 -15.36 -12.15
N PRO A 149 -11.72 -15.19 -12.11
CA PRO A 149 -12.64 -16.24 -12.56
C PRO A 149 -12.51 -16.55 -14.06
N LEU A 150 -12.25 -15.55 -14.92
CA LEU A 150 -12.00 -15.79 -16.34
C LEU A 150 -10.76 -16.66 -16.55
N VAL A 151 -9.63 -16.32 -15.90
CA VAL A 151 -8.40 -17.08 -15.99
C VAL A 151 -8.57 -18.48 -15.40
N GLY A 152 -9.19 -18.60 -14.23
CA GLY A 152 -9.42 -19.89 -13.56
C GLY A 152 -10.33 -20.81 -14.35
N GLY A 153 -11.42 -20.27 -14.89
CA GLY A 153 -12.35 -21.02 -15.76
C GLY A 153 -11.68 -21.52 -17.03
N LEU A 154 -10.95 -20.64 -17.74
CA LEU A 154 -10.21 -21.00 -18.95
C LEU A 154 -9.07 -21.99 -18.67
N TRP A 155 -8.32 -21.82 -17.58
CA TRP A 155 -7.20 -22.70 -17.22
C TRP A 155 -7.64 -24.10 -16.81
N SER A 156 -8.81 -24.22 -16.18
CA SER A 156 -9.35 -25.51 -15.73
C SER A 156 -10.39 -26.11 -16.66
N TRP A 157 -10.85 -25.36 -17.68
CA TRP A 157 -11.99 -25.70 -18.53
C TRP A 157 -13.25 -26.08 -17.70
N SER A 158 -13.45 -25.37 -16.57
CA SER A 158 -14.48 -25.70 -15.61
C SER A 158 -15.10 -24.45 -14.99
N TRP A 159 -16.43 -24.41 -14.87
CA TRP A 159 -17.11 -23.35 -14.14
C TRP A 159 -16.80 -23.38 -12.63
N VAL A 160 -16.51 -24.56 -12.07
CA VAL A 160 -16.04 -24.69 -10.67
C VAL A 160 -14.71 -24.00 -10.51
N GLY A 161 -13.77 -24.19 -11.47
CA GLY A 161 -12.49 -23.47 -11.46
C GLY A 161 -12.64 -21.96 -11.60
N ALA A 162 -13.67 -21.48 -12.32
CA ALA A 162 -13.99 -20.05 -12.35
C ALA A 162 -14.46 -19.56 -10.97
N LEU A 163 -15.33 -20.31 -10.30
CA LEU A 163 -15.86 -19.95 -8.98
C LEU A 163 -14.80 -20.00 -7.87
N THR A 164 -13.94 -21.03 -7.86
CA THR A 164 -12.84 -21.10 -6.89
C THR A 164 -11.83 -19.97 -7.09
N ALA A 165 -11.49 -19.66 -8.34
CA ALA A 165 -10.62 -18.54 -8.68
C ALA A 165 -11.25 -17.18 -8.34
N PHE A 166 -12.57 -17.01 -8.50
CA PHE A 166 -13.28 -15.81 -8.01
C PHE A 166 -13.18 -15.70 -6.49
N PHE A 167 -13.42 -16.78 -5.77
CA PHE A 167 -13.35 -16.75 -4.31
C PHE A 167 -11.94 -16.44 -3.81
N TRP A 168 -10.94 -17.18 -4.27
CA TRP A 168 -9.57 -17.03 -3.78
C TRP A 168 -8.82 -15.86 -4.43
N GLY A 169 -8.91 -15.73 -5.76
CA GLY A 169 -8.16 -14.74 -6.54
C GLY A 169 -8.80 -13.34 -6.52
N SER A 170 -10.11 -13.23 -6.27
CA SER A 170 -10.77 -11.93 -6.15
C SER A 170 -11.08 -11.61 -4.69
N LEU A 171 -11.99 -12.33 -4.03
CA LEU A 171 -12.51 -11.94 -2.71
C LEU A 171 -11.46 -12.07 -1.60
N VAL A 172 -10.87 -13.25 -1.43
CA VAL A 172 -9.88 -13.50 -0.37
C VAL A 172 -8.63 -12.66 -0.59
N ARG A 173 -8.15 -12.56 -1.84
CA ARG A 173 -6.99 -11.74 -2.19
C ARG A 173 -7.22 -10.26 -1.88
N VAL A 174 -8.38 -9.67 -2.24
CA VAL A 174 -8.69 -8.27 -1.92
C VAL A 174 -8.75 -8.08 -0.40
N CYS A 175 -9.46 -8.95 0.30
CA CYS A 175 -9.55 -8.91 1.76
C CYS A 175 -8.15 -8.94 2.41
N LEU A 176 -7.28 -9.88 2.01
CA LEU A 176 -5.92 -9.99 2.52
C LEU A 176 -5.11 -8.71 2.24
N LEU A 177 -5.14 -8.20 1.00
CA LEU A 177 -4.40 -7.00 0.62
C LEU A 177 -4.86 -5.77 1.42
N HIS A 178 -6.18 -5.64 1.65
CA HIS A 178 -6.72 -4.54 2.44
C HIS A 178 -6.25 -4.61 3.90
N HIS A 179 -6.36 -5.78 4.54
CA HIS A 179 -5.91 -5.93 5.94
C HIS A 179 -4.40 -5.71 6.09
N VAL A 180 -3.59 -6.13 5.12
CA VAL A 180 -2.15 -5.83 5.11
C VAL A 180 -1.90 -4.32 4.96
N ALA A 181 -2.57 -3.65 4.02
CA ALA A 181 -2.44 -2.19 3.86
C ALA A 181 -2.94 -1.42 5.09
N PHE A 182 -4.09 -1.79 5.65
CA PHE A 182 -4.62 -1.18 6.87
C PHE A 182 -3.74 -1.43 8.11
N SER A 183 -2.99 -2.55 8.12
CA SER A 183 -1.99 -2.79 9.18
C SER A 183 -0.84 -1.79 9.12
N THR A 184 -0.54 -1.22 7.96
CA THR A 184 0.45 -0.14 7.86
C THR A 184 -0.03 1.11 8.61
N ASN A 185 -1.32 1.42 8.55
CA ASN A 185 -1.91 2.56 9.26
C ASN A 185 -2.07 2.30 10.77
N SER A 186 -2.40 1.08 11.16
CA SER A 186 -2.71 0.73 12.55
C SER A 186 -1.51 0.12 13.28
N VAL A 187 -1.03 -1.06 12.84
CA VAL A 187 0.06 -1.79 13.51
C VAL A 187 1.37 -1.02 13.43
N CYS A 188 1.75 -0.51 12.24
CA CYS A 188 3.01 0.20 12.08
C CYS A 188 3.05 1.60 12.70
N HIS A 189 1.96 2.07 13.33
CA HIS A 189 1.93 3.27 14.17
C HIS A 189 1.78 2.96 15.67
N MET A 190 1.88 1.68 16.08
CA MET A 190 1.70 1.26 17.47
C MET A 190 2.71 0.25 17.96
N ILE A 191 3.23 -0.62 17.08
CA ILE A 191 4.03 -1.79 17.48
C ILE A 191 5.20 -1.96 16.52
N GLY A 192 6.43 -2.05 17.04
CA GLY A 192 7.60 -2.35 16.22
C GLY A 192 8.89 -1.74 16.76
N ARG A 193 9.74 -1.28 15.86
CA ARG A 193 11.03 -0.62 16.18
C ARG A 193 11.12 0.73 15.51
N ARG A 194 11.70 1.71 16.22
CA ARG A 194 11.92 3.08 15.74
C ARG A 194 13.40 3.42 15.64
N PRO A 195 14.13 2.85 14.67
CA PRO A 195 15.56 3.12 14.52
C PRO A 195 15.87 4.48 13.88
N PHE A 196 14.86 5.19 13.36
CA PHE A 196 15.00 6.47 12.68
C PHE A 196 14.17 7.56 13.34
N LYS A 197 14.63 8.81 13.25
CA LYS A 197 13.96 9.98 13.79
C LYS A 197 12.77 10.34 12.90
N SER A 198 11.57 10.08 13.35
CA SER A 198 10.31 10.56 12.77
C SER A 198 9.56 11.45 13.76
N ARG A 199 8.60 12.25 13.26
CA ARG A 199 7.81 13.19 14.08
C ARG A 199 6.54 12.59 14.66
N ASP A 200 6.29 11.34 14.34
CA ASP A 200 5.09 10.54 14.62
C ASP A 200 5.46 9.26 15.36
N HIS A 201 4.53 8.35 15.50
CA HIS A 201 4.71 7.06 16.15
C HIS A 201 5.00 5.91 15.17
N SER A 202 5.36 6.22 13.92
CA SER A 202 5.66 5.19 12.92
C SER A 202 6.79 4.24 13.34
N GLU A 203 6.65 2.96 13.08
CA GLU A 203 7.52 1.87 13.50
C GLU A 203 7.80 0.90 12.36
N ASN A 204 8.94 0.20 12.42
CA ASN A 204 9.30 -0.86 11.50
C ASN A 204 8.81 -2.21 12.02
N VAL A 205 8.01 -2.93 11.22
CA VAL A 205 7.40 -4.22 11.56
C VAL A 205 7.90 -5.29 10.60
N TRP A 206 8.91 -6.07 11.02
CA TRP A 206 9.64 -6.99 10.14
C TRP A 206 8.79 -8.12 9.56
N TRP A 207 7.85 -8.67 10.32
CA TRP A 207 7.01 -9.79 9.88
C TRP A 207 5.94 -9.40 8.87
N LEU A 208 5.62 -8.12 8.75
CA LEU A 208 4.77 -7.57 7.70
C LEU A 208 5.54 -7.24 6.41
N ALA A 209 6.88 -7.29 6.39
CA ALA A 209 7.67 -6.77 5.29
C ALA A 209 7.34 -7.43 3.93
N ILE A 210 7.20 -8.76 3.91
CA ILE A 210 6.89 -9.49 2.68
C ILE A 210 5.46 -9.22 2.21
N PRO A 211 4.41 -9.43 3.04
CA PRO A 211 3.04 -9.19 2.59
C PRO A 211 2.76 -7.71 2.26
N SER A 212 3.40 -6.76 2.94
CA SER A 212 3.28 -5.33 2.65
C SER A 212 4.22 -4.83 1.53
N MET A 213 5.01 -5.73 0.91
CA MET A 213 5.94 -5.36 -0.16
C MET A 213 6.98 -4.31 0.24
N GLY A 214 7.34 -4.27 1.54
CA GLY A 214 8.31 -3.34 2.12
C GLY A 214 7.69 -2.10 2.78
N GLU A 215 6.37 -1.91 2.74
CA GLU A 215 5.73 -0.73 3.34
C GLU A 215 5.78 -0.73 4.87
N SER A 216 5.94 -1.90 5.49
CA SER A 216 6.10 -2.02 6.95
C SER A 216 7.47 -1.60 7.50
N TRP A 217 8.43 -1.24 6.65
CA TRP A 217 9.61 -0.46 7.05
C TRP A 217 9.22 1.02 7.24
N HIS A 218 8.18 1.23 8.00
CA HIS A 218 7.37 2.44 8.01
C HIS A 218 8.04 3.59 8.75
N ASN A 219 8.86 3.30 9.75
CA ASN A 219 9.60 4.34 10.47
C ASN A 219 10.65 5.03 9.58
N PHE A 220 11.38 4.29 8.71
CA PHE A 220 12.28 4.93 7.76
C PHE A 220 11.50 5.70 6.70
N HIS A 221 10.37 5.17 6.23
CA HIS A 221 9.50 5.86 5.30
C HIS A 221 9.04 7.22 5.85
N HIS A 222 8.56 7.28 7.08
CA HIS A 222 8.16 8.55 7.73
C HIS A 222 9.35 9.48 8.04
N ALA A 223 10.55 8.95 8.24
CA ALA A 223 11.76 9.75 8.40
C ALA A 223 12.25 10.34 7.06
N GLU A 224 12.05 9.63 5.94
CA GLU A 224 12.49 10.04 4.59
C GLU A 224 11.42 9.65 3.54
N PRO A 225 10.26 10.35 3.49
CA PRO A 225 9.11 9.94 2.69
C PRO A 225 9.38 9.86 1.18
N THR A 226 10.31 10.66 0.67
CA THR A 226 10.63 10.68 -0.77
C THR A 226 11.55 9.55 -1.21
N SER A 227 12.03 8.72 -0.29
CA SER A 227 12.89 7.59 -0.59
C SER A 227 12.16 6.52 -1.42
N ALA A 228 12.79 6.07 -2.50
CA ALA A 228 12.29 4.95 -3.30
C ALA A 228 12.50 3.58 -2.62
N ARG A 229 13.24 3.53 -1.49
CA ARG A 229 13.51 2.34 -0.71
C ARG A 229 13.22 2.60 0.77
N HIS A 230 12.45 1.71 1.39
CA HIS A 230 12.08 1.79 2.81
C HIS A 230 12.91 0.84 3.68
N GLY A 231 13.17 -0.38 3.21
CA GLY A 231 14.05 -1.34 3.89
C GLY A 231 15.52 -1.02 3.60
N VAL A 232 16.19 -0.31 4.51
CA VAL A 232 17.55 0.23 4.28
C VAL A 232 18.66 -0.52 5.03
N ARG A 233 18.31 -1.46 5.91
CA ARG A 233 19.27 -2.29 6.64
C ARG A 233 19.45 -3.63 5.93
N PHE A 234 20.53 -4.35 6.30
CA PHE A 234 20.72 -5.73 5.83
C PHE A 234 19.52 -6.60 6.24
N MET A 235 19.03 -7.46 5.35
CA MET A 235 17.84 -8.33 5.52
C MET A 235 16.48 -7.61 5.58
N GLU A 236 16.41 -6.31 5.42
CA GLU A 236 15.14 -5.60 5.28
C GLU A 236 14.61 -5.74 3.84
N ILE A 237 13.82 -6.82 3.62
CA ILE A 237 13.24 -7.14 2.30
C ILE A 237 12.23 -6.05 1.92
N ASP A 238 12.45 -5.46 0.74
CA ASP A 238 11.62 -4.42 0.14
C ASP A 238 11.43 -4.72 -1.35
N THR A 239 10.39 -5.50 -1.68
CA THR A 239 10.12 -5.93 -3.05
C THR A 239 9.73 -4.77 -3.96
N SER A 240 9.11 -3.72 -3.42
CA SER A 240 8.81 -2.51 -4.17
C SER A 240 10.08 -1.80 -4.64
N ALA A 241 11.09 -1.67 -3.78
CA ALA A 241 12.39 -1.13 -4.18
C ALA A 241 13.10 -2.01 -5.22
N MET A 242 12.98 -3.34 -5.11
CA MET A 242 13.54 -4.26 -6.11
C MET A 242 12.91 -4.03 -7.48
N ILE A 243 11.57 -3.88 -7.55
CA ILE A 243 10.86 -3.59 -8.80
C ILE A 243 11.27 -2.23 -9.37
N ILE A 244 11.34 -1.18 -8.54
CA ILE A 244 11.81 0.14 -8.99
C ILE A 244 13.23 0.04 -9.56
N LYS A 245 14.10 -0.76 -8.95
CA LYS A 245 15.48 -0.99 -9.46
C LYS A 245 15.50 -1.68 -10.81
N VAL A 246 14.63 -2.64 -11.05
CA VAL A 246 14.46 -3.28 -12.35
C VAL A 246 13.96 -2.27 -13.39
N MET A 247 12.92 -1.49 -13.05
CA MET A 247 12.39 -0.47 -13.95
C MET A 247 13.42 0.62 -14.28
N GLU A 248 14.30 0.98 -13.33
CA GLU A 248 15.40 1.91 -13.56
C GLU A 248 16.42 1.34 -14.55
N LYS A 249 16.83 0.06 -14.39
CA LYS A 249 17.72 -0.63 -15.34
C LYS A 249 17.13 -0.70 -16.75
N LEU A 250 15.81 -0.87 -16.86
CA LEU A 250 15.09 -0.87 -18.12
C LEU A 250 14.85 0.54 -18.68
N ARG A 251 15.28 1.58 -17.98
CA ARG A 251 15.05 2.99 -18.33
C ARG A 251 13.57 3.35 -18.48
N TRP A 252 12.72 2.66 -17.73
CA TRP A 252 11.29 2.98 -17.64
C TRP A 252 11.02 4.09 -16.63
N VAL A 253 11.91 4.20 -15.63
CA VAL A 253 11.93 5.27 -14.62
C VAL A 253 13.29 5.95 -14.58
N SER A 254 13.30 7.20 -14.11
CA SER A 254 14.50 8.04 -13.92
C SER A 254 14.38 8.84 -12.62
N ASP A 255 15.46 9.55 -12.27
CA ASP A 255 15.51 10.42 -11.09
C ASP A 255 15.08 9.70 -9.80
N VAL A 256 15.50 8.44 -9.67
CA VAL A 256 15.13 7.60 -8.52
C VAL A 256 15.87 8.06 -7.28
N ARG A 257 15.13 8.40 -6.24
CA ARG A 257 15.66 8.88 -4.97
C ARG A 257 16.06 7.72 -4.06
N TRP A 258 17.20 7.11 -4.38
CA TRP A 258 17.80 6.11 -3.51
C TRP A 258 18.44 6.78 -2.28
N PRO A 259 18.18 6.26 -1.06
CA PRO A 259 18.80 6.81 0.13
C PRO A 259 20.28 6.43 0.16
N ASP A 260 21.15 7.41 0.33
CA ASP A 260 22.58 7.21 0.53
C ASP A 260 22.93 6.96 2.01
N ALA A 261 24.18 6.54 2.26
CA ALA A 261 24.64 6.26 3.63
C ALA A 261 24.58 7.49 4.54
N ALA A 262 24.81 8.69 4.00
CA ALA A 262 24.77 9.93 4.76
C ALA A 262 23.35 10.28 5.19
N THR A 263 22.37 10.15 4.30
CA THR A 263 20.94 10.32 4.61
C THR A 263 20.48 9.33 5.67
N ILE A 264 20.82 8.04 5.51
CA ILE A 264 20.47 7.01 6.49
C ILE A 264 21.09 7.34 7.87
N ALA A 265 22.38 7.72 7.91
CA ALA A 265 23.08 8.06 9.15
C ALA A 265 22.44 9.28 9.85
N ARG A 266 22.11 10.34 9.09
CA ARG A 266 21.47 11.55 9.62
C ARG A 266 20.11 11.28 10.26
N ARG A 267 19.36 10.32 9.71
CA ARG A 267 18.03 9.93 10.20
C ARG A 267 18.07 8.94 11.36
N LYS A 268 19.16 8.23 11.60
CA LYS A 268 19.28 7.27 12.71
C LYS A 268 19.08 7.97 14.07
N VAL A 269 18.38 7.30 14.97
CA VAL A 269 18.37 7.66 16.40
C VAL A 269 19.78 7.38 16.95
N ALA A 270 20.33 8.31 17.74
CA ALA A 270 21.59 8.08 18.43
C ALA A 270 21.47 6.81 19.29
N ALA A 271 22.47 5.94 19.25
CA ALA A 271 22.52 4.79 20.16
C ALA A 271 22.50 5.33 21.60
N GLN A 272 21.54 4.92 22.42
CA GLN A 272 21.64 5.14 23.85
C GLN A 272 22.90 4.44 24.33
N PRO A 273 23.78 5.10 25.12
CA PRO A 273 24.87 4.39 25.76
C PRO A 273 24.27 3.24 26.57
N ALA A 274 24.85 2.05 26.41
CA ALA A 274 24.47 0.91 27.22
C ALA A 274 24.71 1.30 28.69
N GLY A 275 23.60 1.47 29.45
CA GLY A 275 23.64 1.68 30.87
C GLY A 275 24.05 0.41 31.61
#